data_15dbef5d0bee876803478c5f44fc101e
#
_entry.id   15dbef5d0bee876803478c5f44fc101e
#
_cell.length_a   1.000
_cell.length_b   1.000
_cell.length_c   1.000
_cell.angle_alpha   90.00
_cell.angle_beta   90.00
_cell.angle_gamma   90.00
#
_symmetry.space_group_name_H-M   'P 1'
#
loop_
_entity.id
_entity.type
_entity.pdbx_description
1 polymer ?
#
loop_
_entity_poly.entity_id
_entity_poly.type
_entity_poly.pdbx_seq_one_letter_code
_entity_poly.pdbx_strand_id
1 'polypeptide(L)'
;MATKYIFVTGGVVSGLGKGITAAVLGGLLKARGLSVRNQKLDQYINVDPALMSPIQHGEIFVTEDGSEMDVDIGHYERFTDVDLNYESDITSGMVYRDVIERERAGGYNGRTVQIVPHITNELKEHMFAISYQDNPDVCIIEIGGTVGDMEGMPFLEAIRQVSYQVGRENCIFLHLTLLPYLRNSFEIKTKPTQHSVQKLLSYGIQPDILVCRTEVPIDQDIRNKLALFCNVASNCVIENIDMDTVYALPMYFEKQGLTDRVCQKLGLAQFVEPDLSPWEQLLDKIRASRRSLRFAITGKYVELPDAYYSVMEALEHACIEREQKMELVWVDSDGLEDKTDQELDDIYRGCQAILVPGGFGPRGMEGMIRACQYAREHKVPFLSLGLGMQMAVVEIARHLAGIKDAHSDECEHPCSDLFYYHGLTPELKQNLAQIPLTDQPMRRGGYPMTLKDESLLAKLYGQTEVSERHHHRREFNPAYQGPLLETGLSFAGTSPDGQFLEAIEWPDHPYYVGLISHPEFKSRPLKPHPVFRGLIEAALQYRQQQAE
;
A
#
# COMPACT_ATOMS: atom_id res chain seq x y z
N MET A 1 18.30 -15.87 -19.19
CA MET A 1 17.26 -15.94 -20.25
C MET A 1 16.87 -14.50 -20.59
N ALA A 2 16.21 -14.27 -21.74
CA ALA A 2 15.61 -12.96 -21.97
C ALA A 2 14.39 -12.79 -21.02
N THR A 3 14.25 -11.62 -20.43
CA THR A 3 13.10 -11.29 -19.57
C THR A 3 11.78 -11.51 -20.32
N LYS A 4 10.80 -12.15 -19.67
CA LYS A 4 9.46 -12.35 -20.20
C LYS A 4 8.51 -11.27 -19.69
N TYR A 5 7.53 -10.87 -20.48
CA TYR A 5 6.58 -9.81 -20.15
C TYR A 5 5.15 -10.35 -20.06
N ILE A 6 4.45 -9.99 -19.00
CA ILE A 6 3.03 -10.26 -18.81
C ILE A 6 2.32 -8.92 -18.73
N PHE A 7 1.52 -8.59 -19.74
CA PHE A 7 0.71 -7.39 -19.73
C PHE A 7 -0.67 -7.68 -19.17
N VAL A 8 -1.02 -7.03 -18.06
CA VAL A 8 -2.31 -7.19 -17.40
C VAL A 8 -3.20 -6.01 -17.78
N THR A 9 -4.29 -6.27 -18.48
CA THR A 9 -5.26 -5.26 -18.90
C THR A 9 -6.63 -5.56 -18.30
N GLY A 10 -7.50 -4.56 -18.21
CA GLY A 10 -8.87 -4.78 -17.70
C GLY A 10 -9.91 -4.09 -18.56
N GLY A 11 -11.11 -4.63 -18.55
CA GLY A 11 -12.23 -4.05 -19.28
C GLY A 11 -13.55 -4.22 -18.55
N VAL A 12 -14.60 -3.61 -19.09
CA VAL A 12 -15.98 -3.53 -18.57
C VAL A 12 -16.14 -2.46 -17.49
N VAL A 13 -15.45 -2.58 -16.33
CA VAL A 13 -15.50 -1.61 -15.21
C VAL A 13 -14.14 -1.50 -14.53
N SER A 14 -13.93 -0.41 -13.79
CA SER A 14 -12.81 -0.28 -12.84
C SER A 14 -13.02 -1.17 -11.60
N GLY A 15 -11.99 -1.38 -10.79
CA GLY A 15 -12.10 -2.14 -9.54
C GLY A 15 -12.26 -3.66 -9.72
N LEU A 16 -11.90 -4.20 -10.89
CA LEU A 16 -11.95 -5.66 -11.15
C LEU A 16 -10.90 -6.47 -10.38
N GLY A 17 -9.94 -5.81 -9.73
CA GLY A 17 -8.84 -6.45 -9.02
C GLY A 17 -7.67 -6.81 -9.94
N LYS A 18 -7.33 -5.93 -10.89
CA LYS A 18 -6.11 -6.08 -11.72
C LYS A 18 -4.86 -6.13 -10.84
N GLY A 19 -4.70 -5.16 -9.93
CA GLY A 19 -3.55 -5.08 -9.01
C GLY A 19 -3.39 -6.35 -8.20
N ILE A 20 -4.46 -6.79 -7.54
CA ILE A 20 -4.44 -8.05 -6.78
C ILE A 20 -4.10 -9.25 -7.68
N THR A 21 -4.68 -9.33 -8.89
CA THR A 21 -4.37 -10.44 -9.81
C THR A 21 -2.90 -10.42 -10.24
N ALA A 22 -2.34 -9.25 -10.54
CA ALA A 22 -0.93 -9.08 -10.89
C ALA A 22 -0.01 -9.42 -9.70
N ALA A 23 -0.37 -9.00 -8.48
CA ALA A 23 0.34 -9.30 -7.25
C ALA A 23 0.36 -10.81 -6.96
N VAL A 24 -0.80 -11.46 -7.00
CA VAL A 24 -0.95 -12.90 -6.77
C VAL A 24 -0.17 -13.70 -7.82
N LEU A 25 -0.28 -13.32 -9.09
CA LEU A 25 0.48 -13.98 -10.16
C LEU A 25 2.00 -13.84 -9.92
N GLY A 26 2.46 -12.65 -9.50
CA GLY A 26 3.86 -12.42 -9.13
C GLY A 26 4.32 -13.34 -8.01
N GLY A 27 3.54 -13.43 -6.92
CA GLY A 27 3.82 -14.34 -5.80
C GLY A 27 3.86 -15.82 -6.20
N LEU A 28 2.94 -16.25 -7.05
CA LEU A 28 2.89 -17.63 -7.56
C LEU A 28 4.08 -17.97 -8.46
N LEU A 29 4.49 -17.06 -9.36
CA LEU A 29 5.66 -17.27 -10.20
C LEU A 29 6.95 -17.27 -9.36
N LYS A 30 7.03 -16.42 -8.32
CA LYS A 30 8.13 -16.45 -7.36
C LYS A 30 8.18 -17.77 -6.58
N ALA A 31 7.03 -18.33 -6.18
CA ALA A 31 6.94 -19.64 -5.54
C ALA A 31 7.43 -20.79 -6.44
N ARG A 32 7.44 -20.58 -7.76
CA ARG A 32 8.07 -21.50 -8.74
C ARG A 32 9.56 -21.27 -8.93
N GLY A 33 10.17 -20.35 -8.17
CA GLY A 33 11.60 -20.06 -8.23
C GLY A 33 12.00 -19.04 -9.30
N LEU A 34 11.03 -18.33 -9.90
CA LEU A 34 11.29 -17.25 -10.86
C LEU A 34 11.54 -15.92 -10.13
N SER A 35 12.45 -15.10 -10.64
CA SER A 35 12.58 -13.72 -10.25
C SER A 35 11.52 -12.86 -10.95
N VAL A 36 10.78 -12.07 -10.19
CA VAL A 36 9.61 -11.32 -10.69
C VAL A 36 9.72 -9.85 -10.29
N ARG A 37 9.32 -8.95 -11.21
CA ARG A 37 9.10 -7.53 -10.95
C ARG A 37 7.71 -7.14 -11.42
N ASN A 38 7.00 -6.37 -10.59
CA ASN A 38 5.72 -5.79 -10.93
C ASN A 38 5.87 -4.31 -11.25
N GLN A 39 5.12 -3.84 -12.26
CA GLN A 39 5.02 -2.42 -12.63
C GLN A 39 3.57 -2.06 -12.89
N LYS A 40 3.17 -0.87 -12.47
CA LYS A 40 1.89 -0.25 -12.77
C LYS A 40 2.08 0.89 -13.74
N LEU A 41 1.15 1.05 -14.68
CA LEU A 41 1.09 2.17 -15.62
C LEU A 41 -0.25 2.88 -15.43
N ASP A 42 -0.24 4.02 -14.73
CA ASP A 42 -1.45 4.78 -14.42
C ASP A 42 -1.76 5.84 -15.46
N GLN A 43 -3.05 5.94 -15.81
CA GLN A 43 -3.51 6.76 -16.93
C GLN A 43 -3.83 8.21 -16.55
N TYR A 44 -3.80 8.59 -15.26
CA TYR A 44 -4.07 9.96 -14.83
C TYR A 44 -2.89 10.91 -15.14
N ILE A 45 -3.20 12.20 -15.27
CA ILE A 45 -2.22 13.25 -15.65
C ILE A 45 -1.45 13.79 -14.43
N ASN A 46 -1.79 13.39 -13.22
CA ASN A 46 -0.95 13.71 -12.06
C ASN A 46 0.45 13.12 -12.27
N VAL A 47 1.48 13.91 -11.93
CA VAL A 47 2.86 13.45 -12.07
C VAL A 47 3.14 12.29 -11.10
N ASP A 48 2.63 12.43 -9.89
CA ASP A 48 2.66 11.42 -8.83
C ASP A 48 1.40 11.57 -7.95
N PRO A 49 1.09 10.62 -7.06
CA PRO A 49 -0.06 10.72 -6.17
C PRO A 49 0.15 11.64 -4.96
N ALA A 50 1.34 12.22 -4.75
CA ALA A 50 1.72 12.98 -3.55
C ALA A 50 0.74 14.11 -3.17
N LEU A 51 0.11 14.74 -4.16
CA LEU A 51 -0.85 15.83 -3.98
C LEU A 51 -2.31 15.38 -4.10
N MET A 52 -2.56 14.11 -4.31
CA MET A 52 -3.91 13.58 -4.43
C MET A 52 -4.53 13.43 -3.03
N SER A 53 -5.83 13.71 -2.94
CA SER A 53 -6.55 13.56 -1.68
C SER A 53 -6.67 12.08 -1.30
N PRO A 54 -6.22 11.66 -0.10
CA PRO A 54 -6.41 10.28 0.36
C PRO A 54 -7.88 9.84 0.40
N ILE A 55 -8.81 10.78 0.58
CA ILE A 55 -10.26 10.51 0.57
C ILE A 55 -10.77 10.18 -0.85
N GLN A 56 -10.09 10.66 -1.90
CA GLN A 56 -10.49 10.39 -3.29
C GLN A 56 -9.72 9.24 -3.93
N HIS A 57 -8.44 9.11 -3.59
CA HIS A 57 -7.51 8.19 -4.26
C HIS A 57 -7.17 6.96 -3.42
N GLY A 58 -7.38 7.02 -2.11
CA GLY A 58 -6.89 6.03 -1.17
C GLY A 58 -5.51 6.36 -0.62
N GLU A 59 -4.85 5.36 -0.05
CA GLU A 59 -3.54 5.50 0.55
C GLU A 59 -2.46 5.86 -0.47
N ILE A 60 -1.56 6.75 -0.09
CA ILE A 60 -0.30 6.96 -0.80
C ILE A 60 0.72 5.99 -0.21
N PHE A 61 1.11 5.00 -1.01
CA PHE A 61 2.11 4.02 -0.60
C PHE A 61 3.52 4.57 -0.80
N VAL A 62 4.41 4.40 0.18
CA VAL A 62 5.79 4.87 0.08
C VAL A 62 6.75 3.70 0.02
N THR A 63 7.59 3.67 -1.02
CA THR A 63 8.60 2.64 -1.24
C THR A 63 9.91 2.92 -0.48
N GLU A 64 10.83 1.97 -0.49
CA GLU A 64 12.12 2.09 0.22
C GLU A 64 12.97 3.26 -0.33
N ASP A 65 12.91 3.55 -1.62
CA ASP A 65 13.61 4.68 -2.26
C ASP A 65 12.93 6.04 -2.07
N GLY A 66 11.79 6.08 -1.37
CA GLY A 66 11.06 7.31 -1.04
C GLY A 66 10.06 7.77 -2.10
N SER A 67 9.76 6.95 -3.08
CA SER A 67 8.75 7.28 -4.08
C SER A 67 7.35 7.12 -3.50
N GLU A 68 6.49 8.10 -3.77
CA GLU A 68 5.08 8.14 -3.41
C GLU A 68 4.28 7.53 -4.56
N MET A 69 3.51 6.47 -4.30
CA MET A 69 2.92 5.61 -5.31
C MET A 69 1.48 5.23 -4.97
N ASP A 70 0.81 4.63 -5.95
CA ASP A 70 -0.52 4.05 -5.79
C ASP A 70 -0.52 2.86 -4.80
N VAL A 71 -1.67 2.63 -4.15
CA VAL A 71 -1.88 1.54 -3.18
C VAL A 71 -1.61 0.14 -3.74
N ASP A 72 -1.76 -0.06 -5.06
CA ASP A 72 -1.49 -1.34 -5.72
C ASP A 72 -0.03 -1.79 -5.58
N ILE A 73 0.91 -0.84 -5.45
CA ILE A 73 2.33 -1.16 -5.20
C ILE A 73 2.47 -1.91 -3.87
N GLY A 74 1.70 -1.52 -2.86
CA GLY A 74 1.62 -2.26 -1.60
C GLY A 74 1.12 -3.70 -1.79
N HIS A 75 0.14 -3.94 -2.66
CA HIS A 75 -0.29 -5.29 -2.99
C HIS A 75 0.84 -6.11 -3.63
N TYR A 76 1.57 -5.52 -4.59
CA TYR A 76 2.70 -6.22 -5.22
C TYR A 76 3.74 -6.63 -4.19
N GLU A 77 4.15 -5.72 -3.32
CA GLU A 77 5.12 -6.01 -2.26
C GLU A 77 4.62 -7.08 -1.27
N ARG A 78 3.33 -7.04 -0.88
CA ARG A 78 2.76 -8.01 0.07
C ARG A 78 2.76 -9.43 -0.47
N PHE A 79 2.45 -9.62 -1.75
CA PHE A 79 2.39 -10.96 -2.35
C PHE A 79 3.74 -11.46 -2.85
N THR A 80 4.62 -10.59 -3.31
CA THR A 80 5.92 -10.99 -3.85
C THR A 80 7.05 -10.97 -2.83
N ASP A 81 6.86 -10.27 -1.69
CA ASP A 81 7.93 -9.99 -0.70
C ASP A 81 9.19 -9.44 -1.40
N VAL A 82 8.98 -8.41 -2.22
CA VAL A 82 10.03 -7.70 -2.96
C VAL A 82 9.78 -6.22 -2.79
N ASP A 83 10.76 -5.47 -2.27
CA ASP A 83 10.68 -4.02 -2.21
C ASP A 83 10.75 -3.43 -3.62
N LEU A 84 9.81 -2.56 -3.92
CA LEU A 84 9.68 -1.89 -5.22
C LEU A 84 10.29 -0.48 -5.16
N ASN A 85 10.39 0.19 -6.31
CA ASN A 85 11.05 1.48 -6.46
C ASN A 85 10.34 2.37 -7.49
N TYR A 86 10.92 3.54 -7.75
CA TYR A 86 10.42 4.56 -8.67
C TYR A 86 9.90 4.01 -10.02
N GLU A 87 10.57 3.03 -10.61
CA GLU A 87 10.15 2.47 -11.90
C GLU A 87 8.91 1.55 -11.80
N SER A 88 8.43 1.30 -10.60
CA SER A 88 7.30 0.38 -10.39
C SER A 88 5.93 1.02 -10.58
N ASP A 89 5.83 2.35 -10.60
CA ASP A 89 4.59 3.08 -10.86
C ASP A 89 4.86 4.28 -11.77
N ILE A 90 4.33 4.23 -12.99
CA ILE A 90 4.55 5.24 -14.04
C ILE A 90 3.22 5.85 -14.44
N THR A 91 3.09 7.17 -14.26
CA THR A 91 1.87 7.91 -14.61
C THR A 91 1.94 8.55 -16.00
N SER A 92 0.80 8.85 -16.58
CA SER A 92 0.74 9.69 -17.79
C SER A 92 1.46 11.02 -17.55
N GLY A 93 1.26 11.63 -16.37
CA GLY A 93 1.88 12.90 -16.01
C GLY A 93 3.39 12.89 -16.10
N MET A 94 4.05 11.84 -15.55
CA MET A 94 5.49 11.64 -15.66
C MET A 94 5.95 11.57 -17.11
N VAL A 95 5.33 10.69 -17.89
CA VAL A 95 5.68 10.46 -19.29
C VAL A 95 5.52 11.73 -20.15
N TYR A 96 4.41 12.45 -19.99
CA TYR A 96 4.20 13.70 -20.73
C TYR A 96 5.15 14.79 -20.29
N ARG A 97 5.42 14.95 -19.00
CA ARG A 97 6.42 15.88 -18.48
C ARG A 97 7.78 15.63 -19.10
N ASP A 98 8.25 14.40 -19.07
CA ASP A 98 9.60 14.03 -19.51
C ASP A 98 9.78 14.26 -21.03
N VAL A 99 8.74 13.96 -21.83
CA VAL A 99 8.74 14.26 -23.27
C VAL A 99 8.69 15.77 -23.53
N ILE A 100 7.91 16.54 -22.79
CA ILE A 100 7.83 18.01 -22.94
C ILE A 100 9.16 18.65 -22.51
N GLU A 101 9.75 18.24 -21.40
CA GLU A 101 11.04 18.75 -20.93
C GLU A 101 12.15 18.44 -21.94
N ARG A 102 12.18 17.24 -22.50
CA ARG A 102 13.12 16.84 -23.57
C ARG A 102 12.92 17.68 -24.84
N GLU A 103 11.67 18.00 -25.21
CA GLU A 103 11.35 18.91 -26.32
C GLU A 103 11.89 20.32 -26.03
N ARG A 104 11.60 20.89 -24.87
CA ARG A 104 12.07 22.22 -24.46
C ARG A 104 13.58 22.33 -24.40
N ALA A 105 14.26 21.24 -24.04
CA ALA A 105 15.73 21.13 -24.06
C ALA A 105 16.33 20.93 -25.50
N GLY A 106 15.46 20.86 -26.55
CA GLY A 106 15.91 20.65 -27.92
C GLY A 106 16.28 19.20 -28.27
N GLY A 107 15.95 18.24 -27.43
CA GLY A 107 16.34 16.83 -27.61
C GLY A 107 15.77 16.14 -28.85
N TYR A 108 14.75 16.73 -29.47
CA TYR A 108 14.17 16.20 -30.72
C TYR A 108 14.65 16.93 -32.00
N ASN A 109 15.64 17.84 -31.90
CA ASN A 109 16.25 18.51 -33.02
C ASN A 109 15.26 19.18 -33.99
N GLY A 110 14.23 19.83 -33.46
CA GLY A 110 13.19 20.53 -34.22
C GLY A 110 12.16 19.65 -34.93
N ARG A 111 12.15 18.33 -34.65
CA ARG A 111 11.13 17.41 -35.18
C ARG A 111 9.78 17.67 -34.50
N THR A 112 8.69 17.40 -35.23
CA THR A 112 7.35 17.39 -34.65
C THR A 112 7.22 16.24 -33.63
N VAL A 113 6.89 16.57 -32.38
CA VAL A 113 6.67 15.61 -31.30
C VAL A 113 5.19 15.20 -31.29
N GLN A 114 4.92 13.89 -31.24
CA GLN A 114 3.59 13.30 -31.36
C GLN A 114 3.43 12.17 -30.34
N ILE A 115 2.20 11.74 -30.06
CA ILE A 115 1.94 10.60 -29.16
C ILE A 115 2.67 9.37 -29.67
N VAL A 116 2.51 9.03 -30.96
CA VAL A 116 3.30 8.00 -31.62
C VAL A 116 4.30 8.70 -32.56
N PRO A 117 5.63 8.52 -32.41
CA PRO A 117 6.26 7.52 -31.54
C PRO A 117 6.80 8.07 -30.19
N HIS A 118 6.65 9.35 -29.86
CA HIS A 118 7.45 9.96 -28.77
C HIS A 118 6.93 9.54 -27.38
N ILE A 119 5.63 9.70 -27.10
CA ILE A 119 5.04 9.24 -25.84
C ILE A 119 5.12 7.70 -25.73
N THR A 120 4.83 6.98 -26.83
CA THR A 120 4.91 5.51 -26.81
C THR A 120 6.36 5.01 -26.62
N ASN A 121 7.36 5.73 -27.10
CA ASN A 121 8.77 5.38 -26.87
C ASN A 121 9.14 5.60 -25.39
N GLU A 122 8.74 6.72 -24.79
CA GLU A 122 8.97 7.00 -23.38
C GLU A 122 8.34 5.92 -22.49
N LEU A 123 7.07 5.57 -22.73
CA LEU A 123 6.41 4.46 -22.06
C LEU A 123 7.20 3.14 -22.18
N LYS A 124 7.72 2.84 -23.36
CA LYS A 124 8.54 1.63 -23.58
C LYS A 124 9.88 1.70 -22.85
N GLU A 125 10.51 2.88 -22.78
CA GLU A 125 11.73 3.08 -22.01
C GLU A 125 11.51 2.72 -20.53
N HIS A 126 10.43 3.17 -19.89
CA HIS A 126 10.07 2.78 -18.54
C HIS A 126 9.74 1.28 -18.39
N MET A 127 9.00 0.68 -19.34
CA MET A 127 8.74 -0.76 -19.31
C MET A 127 10.02 -1.60 -19.42
N PHE A 128 11.02 -1.13 -20.13
CA PHE A 128 12.31 -1.81 -20.23
C PHE A 128 13.23 -1.49 -19.06
N ALA A 129 13.15 -0.28 -18.46
CA ALA A 129 13.98 0.12 -17.34
C ALA A 129 13.86 -0.86 -16.16
N ILE A 130 12.62 -1.26 -15.81
CA ILE A 130 12.39 -2.23 -14.73
C ILE A 130 13.01 -3.61 -15.03
N SER A 131 13.12 -3.98 -16.31
CA SER A 131 13.76 -5.24 -16.70
C SER A 131 15.28 -5.20 -16.68
N TYR A 132 15.88 -4.00 -16.78
CA TYR A 132 17.34 -3.86 -16.77
C TYR A 132 17.92 -3.76 -15.37
N GLN A 133 17.14 -3.42 -14.35
CA GLN A 133 17.65 -3.24 -13.00
C GLN A 133 18.25 -4.54 -12.42
N ASP A 134 17.51 -5.65 -12.47
CA ASP A 134 17.91 -6.91 -11.85
C ASP A 134 17.84 -8.10 -12.82
N ASN A 135 17.57 -7.86 -14.11
CA ASN A 135 17.33 -8.88 -15.13
C ASN A 135 16.34 -9.97 -14.63
N PRO A 136 15.13 -9.60 -14.22
CA PRO A 136 14.17 -10.58 -13.71
C PRO A 136 13.77 -11.56 -14.83
N ASP A 137 13.38 -12.77 -14.43
CA ASP A 137 12.85 -13.74 -15.38
C ASP A 137 11.52 -13.27 -15.99
N VAL A 138 10.69 -12.58 -15.17
CA VAL A 138 9.37 -12.09 -15.57
C VAL A 138 9.12 -10.68 -15.06
N CYS A 139 8.67 -9.79 -15.98
CA CYS A 139 8.05 -8.51 -15.65
C CYS A 139 6.54 -8.61 -15.83
N ILE A 140 5.77 -8.28 -14.79
CA ILE A 140 4.32 -8.17 -14.84
C ILE A 140 3.96 -6.69 -14.87
N ILE A 141 3.38 -6.23 -15.98
CA ILE A 141 3.06 -4.83 -16.22
C ILE A 141 1.54 -4.68 -16.26
N GLU A 142 1.00 -4.03 -15.24
CA GLU A 142 -0.42 -3.72 -15.16
C GLU A 142 -0.74 -2.40 -15.85
N ILE A 143 -1.77 -2.40 -16.69
CA ILE A 143 -2.29 -1.20 -17.32
C ILE A 143 -3.50 -0.71 -16.51
N GLY A 144 -3.38 0.47 -15.91
CA GLY A 144 -4.45 1.13 -15.19
C GLY A 144 -5.68 1.41 -16.06
N GLY A 145 -6.78 1.82 -15.44
CA GLY A 145 -8.03 2.15 -16.13
C GLY A 145 -8.71 0.96 -16.83
N THR A 146 -9.54 1.30 -17.81
CA THR A 146 -10.38 0.33 -18.55
C THR A 146 -10.08 0.38 -20.05
N VAL A 147 -9.96 -0.77 -20.69
CA VAL A 147 -9.75 -0.84 -22.15
C VAL A 147 -10.92 -0.17 -22.87
N GLY A 148 -10.61 0.91 -23.57
CA GLY A 148 -11.58 1.76 -24.25
C GLY A 148 -11.59 3.20 -23.75
N ASP A 149 -10.99 3.45 -22.60
CA ASP A 149 -10.80 4.80 -22.10
C ASP A 149 -9.84 5.56 -23.01
N MET A 150 -10.09 6.86 -23.17
CA MET A 150 -9.32 7.72 -24.08
C MET A 150 -7.87 7.86 -23.59
N GLU A 151 -7.70 7.98 -22.29
CA GLU A 151 -6.41 8.14 -21.60
C GLU A 151 -5.50 6.91 -21.76
N GLY A 152 -6.10 5.73 -21.88
CA GLY A 152 -5.40 4.45 -22.00
C GLY A 152 -4.81 4.15 -23.37
N MET A 153 -5.20 4.91 -24.42
CA MET A 153 -4.80 4.59 -25.80
C MET A 153 -3.28 4.56 -26.02
N PRO A 154 -2.47 5.52 -25.51
CA PRO A 154 -1.02 5.49 -25.66
C PRO A 154 -0.37 4.27 -25.01
N PHE A 155 -0.89 3.82 -23.86
CA PHE A 155 -0.40 2.65 -23.13
C PHE A 155 -0.68 1.35 -23.91
N LEU A 156 -1.91 1.18 -24.42
CA LEU A 156 -2.26 0.02 -25.24
C LEU A 156 -1.42 -0.04 -26.52
N GLU A 157 -1.18 1.09 -27.17
CA GLU A 157 -0.30 1.16 -28.33
C GLU A 157 1.16 0.82 -27.94
N ALA A 158 1.66 1.31 -26.79
CA ALA A 158 3.02 1.01 -26.33
C ALA A 158 3.20 -0.49 -26.06
N ILE A 159 2.28 -1.15 -25.31
CA ILE A 159 2.40 -2.59 -25.05
C ILE A 159 2.27 -3.45 -26.31
N ARG A 160 1.44 -3.01 -27.29
CA ARG A 160 1.39 -3.63 -28.61
C ARG A 160 2.75 -3.53 -29.31
N GLN A 161 3.39 -2.38 -29.28
CA GLN A 161 4.74 -2.19 -29.87
C GLN A 161 5.80 -3.02 -29.13
N VAL A 162 5.77 -3.07 -27.79
CA VAL A 162 6.68 -3.93 -27.00
C VAL A 162 6.52 -5.38 -27.41
N SER A 163 5.28 -5.87 -27.53
CA SER A 163 5.03 -7.27 -27.91
C SER A 163 5.63 -7.64 -29.28
N TYR A 164 5.64 -6.70 -30.21
CA TYR A 164 6.30 -6.89 -31.50
C TYR A 164 7.84 -6.84 -31.39
N GLN A 165 8.35 -5.97 -30.53
CA GLN A 165 9.79 -5.73 -30.32
C GLN A 165 10.49 -6.90 -29.63
N VAL A 166 9.86 -7.47 -28.58
CA VAL A 166 10.40 -8.59 -27.81
C VAL A 166 10.10 -9.96 -28.42
N GLY A 167 9.14 -10.04 -29.35
CA GLY A 167 8.63 -11.27 -29.93
C GLY A 167 7.49 -11.89 -29.11
N ARG A 168 6.51 -12.46 -29.78
CA ARG A 168 5.30 -13.06 -29.16
C ARG A 168 5.61 -14.23 -28.22
N GLU A 169 6.73 -14.90 -28.39
CA GLU A 169 7.23 -15.96 -27.52
C GLU A 169 7.77 -15.43 -26.17
N ASN A 170 7.97 -14.11 -26.07
CA ASN A 170 8.49 -13.46 -24.87
C ASN A 170 7.45 -12.61 -24.15
N CYS A 171 6.22 -12.55 -24.63
CA CYS A 171 5.17 -11.80 -23.95
C CYS A 171 3.80 -12.45 -24.08
N ILE A 172 2.94 -12.27 -23.08
CA ILE A 172 1.53 -12.64 -23.08
C ILE A 172 0.66 -11.49 -22.59
N PHE A 173 -0.61 -11.51 -23.00
CA PHE A 173 -1.64 -10.59 -22.57
C PHE A 173 -2.66 -11.32 -21.70
N LEU A 174 -2.76 -10.92 -20.44
CA LEU A 174 -3.77 -11.36 -19.50
C LEU A 174 -4.83 -10.28 -19.40
N HIS A 175 -6.08 -10.62 -19.68
CA HIS A 175 -7.17 -9.64 -19.71
C HIS A 175 -8.22 -9.97 -18.66
N LEU A 176 -8.43 -9.04 -17.71
CA LEU A 176 -9.47 -9.15 -16.70
C LEU A 176 -10.78 -8.61 -17.22
N THR A 177 -11.87 -9.34 -16.94
CA THR A 177 -13.22 -8.95 -17.33
C THR A 177 -14.22 -9.28 -16.25
N LEU A 178 -15.43 -8.74 -16.38
CA LEU A 178 -16.56 -9.03 -15.50
C LEU A 178 -17.57 -9.94 -16.20
N LEU A 179 -18.02 -10.94 -15.49
CA LEU A 179 -19.17 -11.77 -15.83
C LEU A 179 -20.33 -11.46 -14.89
N PRO A 180 -21.20 -10.50 -15.22
CA PRO A 180 -22.33 -10.15 -14.35
C PRO A 180 -23.26 -11.35 -14.16
N TYR A 181 -23.63 -11.59 -12.90
CA TYR A 181 -24.66 -12.56 -12.54
C TYR A 181 -26.00 -11.86 -12.33
N LEU A 182 -26.98 -12.21 -13.11
CA LEU A 182 -28.33 -11.66 -12.99
C LEU A 182 -29.15 -12.51 -12.02
N ARG A 183 -29.29 -12.06 -10.77
CA ARG A 183 -29.99 -12.79 -9.70
C ARG A 183 -31.44 -13.12 -10.03
N ASN A 184 -32.14 -12.28 -10.83
CA ASN A 184 -33.53 -12.52 -11.21
C ASN A 184 -33.71 -13.67 -12.21
N SER A 185 -32.74 -13.92 -13.07
CA SER A 185 -32.77 -14.99 -14.10
C SER A 185 -31.82 -16.14 -13.78
N PHE A 186 -31.04 -16.03 -12.70
CA PHE A 186 -29.99 -17.00 -12.33
C PHE A 186 -29.02 -17.28 -13.47
N GLU A 187 -28.59 -16.22 -14.20
CA GLU A 187 -27.84 -16.38 -15.43
C GLU A 187 -26.59 -15.49 -15.43
N ILE A 188 -25.44 -16.09 -15.81
CA ILE A 188 -24.20 -15.35 -16.09
C ILE A 188 -24.26 -14.74 -17.48
N LYS A 189 -23.97 -13.45 -17.61
CA LYS A 189 -23.92 -12.74 -18.90
C LYS A 189 -22.49 -12.64 -19.41
N THR A 190 -22.24 -13.23 -20.59
CA THR A 190 -20.91 -13.24 -21.24
C THR A 190 -20.69 -12.05 -22.20
N LYS A 191 -21.73 -11.31 -22.57
CA LYS A 191 -21.63 -10.21 -23.55
C LYS A 191 -20.67 -9.09 -23.12
N PRO A 192 -20.64 -8.60 -21.88
CA PRO A 192 -19.69 -7.57 -21.46
C PRO A 192 -18.24 -7.99 -21.70
N THR A 193 -17.87 -9.23 -21.33
CA THR A 193 -16.56 -9.82 -21.60
C THR A 193 -16.24 -9.87 -23.09
N GLN A 194 -17.18 -10.35 -23.92
CA GLN A 194 -17.00 -10.41 -25.37
C GLN A 194 -16.73 -9.03 -25.98
N HIS A 195 -17.49 -8.00 -25.57
CA HIS A 195 -17.30 -6.63 -26.04
C HIS A 195 -15.95 -6.04 -25.58
N SER A 196 -15.55 -6.31 -24.34
CA SER A 196 -14.25 -5.87 -23.81
C SER A 196 -13.09 -6.46 -24.62
N VAL A 197 -13.13 -7.76 -24.91
CA VAL A 197 -12.12 -8.42 -25.76
C VAL A 197 -12.16 -7.89 -27.20
N GLN A 198 -13.33 -7.65 -27.78
CA GLN A 198 -13.44 -7.04 -29.10
C GLN A 198 -12.82 -5.65 -29.14
N LYS A 199 -13.00 -4.85 -28.07
CA LYS A 199 -12.36 -3.55 -27.95
C LYS A 199 -10.84 -3.67 -27.88
N LEU A 200 -10.30 -4.60 -27.09
CA LEU A 200 -8.87 -4.88 -27.01
C LEU A 200 -8.30 -5.33 -28.37
N LEU A 201 -9.01 -6.19 -29.07
CA LEU A 201 -8.67 -6.62 -30.44
C LEU A 201 -8.61 -5.45 -31.42
N SER A 202 -9.46 -4.43 -31.26
CA SER A 202 -9.43 -3.24 -32.13
C SER A 202 -8.13 -2.42 -32.00
N TYR A 203 -7.37 -2.60 -30.93
CA TYR A 203 -6.01 -2.08 -30.75
C TYR A 203 -4.92 -3.04 -31.24
N GLY A 204 -5.30 -4.18 -31.85
CA GLY A 204 -4.34 -5.19 -32.34
C GLY A 204 -3.76 -6.09 -31.23
N ILE A 205 -4.42 -6.17 -30.08
CA ILE A 205 -4.00 -6.99 -28.94
C ILE A 205 -4.96 -8.17 -28.77
N GLN A 206 -4.47 -9.40 -28.96
CA GLN A 206 -5.20 -10.63 -28.67
C GLN A 206 -4.85 -11.09 -27.25
N PRO A 207 -5.83 -11.24 -26.33
CA PRO A 207 -5.54 -11.82 -25.03
C PRO A 207 -5.16 -13.29 -25.15
N ASP A 208 -4.20 -13.71 -24.33
CA ASP A 208 -3.74 -15.09 -24.20
C ASP A 208 -4.49 -15.83 -23.10
N ILE A 209 -4.84 -15.09 -22.03
CA ILE A 209 -5.57 -15.61 -20.86
C ILE A 209 -6.66 -14.60 -20.50
N LEU A 210 -7.85 -15.12 -20.20
CA LEU A 210 -8.94 -14.33 -19.61
C LEU A 210 -9.04 -14.66 -18.12
N VAL A 211 -9.07 -13.63 -17.28
CA VAL A 211 -9.43 -13.75 -15.86
C VAL A 211 -10.80 -13.11 -15.69
N CYS A 212 -11.78 -13.94 -15.38
CA CYS A 212 -13.19 -13.53 -15.36
C CYS A 212 -13.67 -13.37 -13.92
N ARG A 213 -13.84 -12.13 -13.46
CA ARG A 213 -14.47 -11.85 -12.17
C ARG A 213 -15.95 -12.21 -12.22
N THR A 214 -16.43 -12.91 -11.20
CA THR A 214 -17.81 -13.40 -11.12
C THR A 214 -18.23 -13.62 -9.66
N GLU A 215 -19.54 -13.48 -9.39
CA GLU A 215 -20.12 -13.78 -8.06
C GLU A 215 -20.35 -15.29 -7.86
N VAL A 216 -20.45 -16.07 -8.94
CA VAL A 216 -20.79 -17.50 -8.91
C VAL A 216 -19.84 -18.30 -9.81
N PRO A 217 -19.62 -19.60 -9.54
CA PRO A 217 -18.75 -20.44 -10.35
C PRO A 217 -19.14 -20.48 -11.83
N ILE A 218 -18.15 -20.56 -12.72
CA ILE A 218 -18.31 -20.65 -14.17
C ILE A 218 -18.33 -22.13 -14.59
N ASP A 219 -19.41 -22.55 -15.23
CA ASP A 219 -19.49 -23.88 -15.79
C ASP A 219 -18.66 -24.05 -17.09
N GLN A 220 -18.56 -25.28 -17.57
CA GLN A 220 -17.78 -25.59 -18.77
C GLN A 220 -18.40 -25.02 -20.05
N ASP A 221 -19.72 -24.85 -20.12
CA ASP A 221 -20.40 -24.29 -21.29
C ASP A 221 -20.12 -22.81 -21.44
N ILE A 222 -20.10 -22.07 -20.31
CA ILE A 222 -19.69 -20.67 -20.29
C ILE A 222 -18.22 -20.52 -20.67
N ARG A 223 -17.33 -21.39 -20.14
CA ARG A 223 -15.90 -21.40 -20.53
C ARG A 223 -15.74 -21.64 -22.04
N ASN A 224 -16.42 -22.61 -22.59
CA ASN A 224 -16.38 -22.93 -24.02
C ASN A 224 -16.93 -21.77 -24.87
N LYS A 225 -18.01 -21.15 -24.44
CA LYS A 225 -18.59 -19.97 -25.09
C LYS A 225 -17.64 -18.79 -25.11
N LEU A 226 -17.00 -18.47 -23.95
CA LEU A 226 -16.00 -17.42 -23.89
C LEU A 226 -14.78 -17.74 -24.76
N ALA A 227 -14.29 -18.96 -24.70
CA ALA A 227 -13.18 -19.43 -25.52
C ALA A 227 -13.44 -19.20 -27.03
N LEU A 228 -14.62 -19.57 -27.50
CA LEU A 228 -15.03 -19.40 -28.90
C LEU A 228 -15.11 -17.91 -29.29
N PHE A 229 -15.81 -17.08 -28.49
CA PHE A 229 -16.06 -15.69 -28.86
C PHE A 229 -14.86 -14.75 -28.63
N CYS A 230 -13.96 -15.12 -27.74
CA CYS A 230 -12.77 -14.31 -27.39
C CYS A 230 -11.48 -14.87 -28.02
N ASN A 231 -11.58 -15.96 -28.79
CA ASN A 231 -10.44 -16.60 -29.45
C ASN A 231 -9.30 -16.95 -28.47
N VAL A 232 -9.65 -17.56 -27.34
CA VAL A 232 -8.72 -18.09 -26.33
C VAL A 232 -8.97 -19.59 -26.13
N ALA A 233 -7.99 -20.33 -25.66
CA ALA A 233 -8.22 -21.73 -25.30
C ALA A 233 -9.15 -21.82 -24.06
N SER A 234 -10.03 -22.83 -24.03
CA SER A 234 -10.99 -22.99 -22.93
C SER A 234 -10.33 -23.12 -21.56
N ASN A 235 -9.14 -23.72 -21.47
CA ASN A 235 -8.33 -23.83 -20.29
C ASN A 235 -7.56 -22.54 -19.94
N CYS A 236 -7.64 -21.51 -20.76
CA CYS A 236 -7.12 -20.16 -20.51
C CYS A 236 -8.22 -19.17 -20.04
N VAL A 237 -9.43 -19.67 -19.79
CA VAL A 237 -10.50 -18.92 -19.12
C VAL A 237 -10.44 -19.25 -17.63
N ILE A 238 -9.87 -18.34 -16.87
CA ILE A 238 -9.66 -18.46 -15.42
C ILE A 238 -10.77 -17.73 -14.70
N GLU A 239 -11.34 -18.38 -13.72
CA GLU A 239 -12.36 -17.81 -12.85
C GLU A 239 -11.71 -17.04 -11.70
N ASN A 240 -12.22 -15.86 -11.40
CA ASN A 240 -11.88 -15.06 -10.23
C ASN A 240 -13.18 -14.78 -9.47
N ILE A 241 -13.52 -15.67 -8.54
CA ILE A 241 -14.72 -15.56 -7.72
C ILE A 241 -14.46 -14.65 -6.51
N ASP A 242 -15.48 -13.96 -6.04
CA ASP A 242 -15.39 -13.19 -4.80
C ASP A 242 -15.13 -14.12 -3.61
N MET A 243 -14.13 -13.78 -2.79
CA MET A 243 -13.68 -14.58 -1.65
C MET A 243 -13.67 -13.74 -0.37
N ASP A 244 -13.78 -14.41 0.78
CA ASP A 244 -13.75 -13.77 2.09
C ASP A 244 -12.41 -13.10 2.38
N THR A 245 -11.32 -13.57 1.75
CA THR A 245 -9.98 -12.97 1.87
C THR A 245 -9.22 -13.10 0.55
N VAL A 246 -8.48 -12.04 0.19
CA VAL A 246 -7.61 -12.04 -1.00
C VAL A 246 -6.46 -13.05 -0.89
N TYR A 247 -6.10 -13.45 0.31
CA TYR A 247 -5.04 -14.43 0.58
C TYR A 247 -5.41 -15.87 0.19
N ALA A 248 -6.68 -16.11 -0.16
CA ALA A 248 -7.10 -17.39 -0.75
C ALA A 248 -6.83 -17.48 -2.27
N LEU A 249 -6.63 -16.35 -2.94
CA LEU A 249 -6.44 -16.30 -4.40
C LEU A 249 -5.22 -17.09 -4.90
N PRO A 250 -4.04 -17.11 -4.23
CA PRO A 250 -2.92 -17.92 -4.68
C PRO A 250 -3.29 -19.39 -4.86
N MET A 251 -3.92 -20.01 -3.85
CA MET A 251 -4.37 -21.39 -3.92
C MET A 251 -5.46 -21.60 -4.99
N TYR A 252 -6.35 -20.61 -5.11
CA TYR A 252 -7.47 -20.69 -6.04
C TYR A 252 -7.03 -20.63 -7.50
N PHE A 253 -6.11 -19.72 -7.83
CA PHE A 253 -5.58 -19.58 -9.19
C PHE A 253 -4.67 -20.75 -9.57
N GLU A 254 -3.85 -21.24 -8.63
CA GLU A 254 -3.00 -22.38 -8.89
C GLU A 254 -3.82 -23.65 -9.16
N LYS A 255 -4.88 -23.89 -8.38
CA LYS A 255 -5.83 -25.01 -8.60
C LYS A 255 -6.45 -24.98 -10.01
N GLN A 256 -6.61 -23.82 -10.63
CA GLN A 256 -7.11 -23.67 -12.00
C GLN A 256 -5.99 -23.80 -13.05
N GLY A 257 -4.73 -23.92 -12.62
CA GLY A 257 -3.56 -24.03 -13.48
C GLY A 257 -3.17 -22.72 -14.17
N LEU A 258 -3.42 -21.56 -13.53
CA LEU A 258 -3.07 -20.25 -14.10
C LEU A 258 -1.57 -20.16 -14.41
N THR A 259 -0.71 -20.47 -13.44
CA THR A 259 0.73 -20.37 -13.64
C THR A 259 1.28 -21.40 -14.61
N ASP A 260 0.71 -22.60 -14.69
CA ASP A 260 1.06 -23.58 -15.72
C ASP A 260 0.81 -23.02 -17.13
N ARG A 261 -0.34 -22.34 -17.33
CA ARG A 261 -0.65 -21.72 -18.63
C ARG A 261 0.30 -20.58 -18.95
N VAL A 262 0.62 -19.74 -17.96
CA VAL A 262 1.59 -18.66 -18.10
C VAL A 262 2.97 -19.24 -18.48
N CYS A 263 3.48 -20.19 -17.71
CA CYS A 263 4.79 -20.82 -17.96
C CYS A 263 4.83 -21.53 -19.32
N GLN A 264 3.78 -22.25 -19.68
CA GLN A 264 3.69 -22.92 -20.98
C GLN A 264 3.75 -21.92 -22.14
N LYS A 265 2.98 -20.82 -22.06
CA LYS A 265 2.92 -19.80 -23.13
C LYS A 265 4.24 -19.02 -23.27
N LEU A 266 4.94 -18.78 -22.17
CA LEU A 266 6.22 -18.06 -22.15
C LEU A 266 7.44 -18.99 -22.34
N GLY A 267 7.26 -20.29 -22.51
CA GLY A 267 8.35 -21.25 -22.63
C GLY A 267 9.15 -21.45 -21.32
N LEU A 268 8.50 -21.25 -20.17
CA LEU A 268 9.06 -21.38 -18.82
C LEU A 268 8.70 -22.74 -18.17
N ALA A 269 8.35 -23.74 -18.97
CA ALA A 269 7.83 -25.02 -18.48
C ALA A 269 8.84 -25.88 -17.69
N GLN A 270 10.12 -25.50 -17.66
CA GLN A 270 11.15 -26.19 -16.87
C GLN A 270 11.15 -25.81 -15.38
N PHE A 271 10.35 -24.83 -15.00
CA PHE A 271 10.29 -24.39 -13.60
C PHE A 271 9.39 -25.31 -12.75
N VAL A 272 9.70 -25.39 -11.47
CA VAL A 272 9.20 -26.39 -10.52
C VAL A 272 7.74 -26.12 -10.15
N GLU A 273 7.04 -27.12 -9.64
CA GLU A 273 5.77 -26.94 -8.93
C GLU A 273 5.96 -25.92 -7.79
N PRO A 274 5.01 -24.97 -7.62
CA PRO A 274 5.17 -23.93 -6.61
C PRO A 274 5.08 -24.49 -5.20
N ASP A 275 5.96 -24.05 -4.30
CA ASP A 275 5.77 -24.28 -2.87
C ASP A 275 4.73 -23.30 -2.33
N LEU A 276 3.52 -23.81 -2.12
CA LEU A 276 2.40 -23.04 -1.57
C LEU A 276 2.16 -23.31 -0.08
N SER A 277 3.01 -24.10 0.56
CA SER A 277 2.86 -24.44 1.98
C SER A 277 2.76 -23.20 2.91
N PRO A 278 3.45 -22.06 2.68
CA PRO A 278 3.25 -20.87 3.50
C PRO A 278 1.83 -20.28 3.36
N TRP A 279 1.27 -20.30 2.16
CA TRP A 279 -0.09 -19.81 1.91
C TRP A 279 -1.16 -20.74 2.50
N GLU A 280 -0.95 -22.07 2.42
CA GLU A 280 -1.81 -23.06 3.08
C GLU A 280 -1.85 -22.84 4.59
N GLN A 281 -0.68 -22.67 5.24
CA GLN A 281 -0.59 -22.39 6.67
C GLN A 281 -1.26 -21.07 7.05
N LEU A 282 -1.14 -20.03 6.23
CA LEU A 282 -1.84 -18.75 6.44
C LEU A 282 -3.35 -18.95 6.41
N LEU A 283 -3.87 -19.66 5.42
CA LEU A 283 -5.29 -19.96 5.30
C LEU A 283 -5.82 -20.82 6.45
N ASP A 284 -5.01 -21.75 6.95
CA ASP A 284 -5.38 -22.57 8.11
C ASP A 284 -5.50 -21.72 9.37
N LYS A 285 -4.60 -20.74 9.58
CA LYS A 285 -4.70 -19.77 10.68
C LYS A 285 -5.96 -18.90 10.54
N ILE A 286 -6.28 -18.40 9.34
CA ILE A 286 -7.50 -17.64 9.07
C ILE A 286 -8.74 -18.48 9.43
N ARG A 287 -8.78 -19.75 9.03
CA ARG A 287 -9.89 -20.67 9.35
C ARG A 287 -9.98 -21.02 10.84
N ALA A 288 -8.82 -21.09 11.52
CA ALA A 288 -8.76 -21.35 12.97
C ALA A 288 -9.22 -20.15 13.80
N SER A 289 -9.17 -18.94 13.25
CA SER A 289 -9.54 -17.70 13.94
C SER A 289 -11.02 -17.71 14.37
N ARG A 290 -11.29 -17.81 15.68
CA ARG A 290 -12.64 -17.90 16.25
C ARG A 290 -13.00 -16.70 17.09
N ARG A 291 -12.02 -16.01 17.66
CA ARG A 291 -12.22 -14.88 18.57
C ARG A 291 -11.76 -13.61 17.89
N SER A 292 -12.51 -12.54 18.11
CA SER A 292 -12.16 -11.22 17.57
C SER A 292 -11.32 -10.42 18.57
N LEU A 293 -10.43 -9.59 18.02
CA LEU A 293 -9.85 -8.45 18.70
C LEU A 293 -10.38 -7.18 18.05
N ARG A 294 -10.79 -6.22 18.86
CA ARG A 294 -11.39 -4.98 18.42
C ARG A 294 -10.42 -3.83 18.59
N PHE A 295 -10.13 -3.12 17.50
CA PHE A 295 -9.18 -2.01 17.43
C PHE A 295 -9.93 -0.74 17.07
N ALA A 296 -9.66 0.35 17.80
CA ALA A 296 -10.09 1.68 17.39
C ALA A 296 -8.98 2.31 16.53
N ILE A 297 -9.29 2.69 15.30
CA ILE A 297 -8.43 3.54 14.47
C ILE A 297 -8.99 4.96 14.56
N THR A 298 -8.27 5.82 15.29
CA THR A 298 -8.65 7.22 15.50
C THR A 298 -7.82 8.12 14.59
N GLY A 299 -8.43 8.63 13.54
CA GLY A 299 -7.74 9.39 12.53
C GLY A 299 -8.63 10.36 11.76
N LYS A 300 -8.03 11.10 10.85
CA LYS A 300 -8.70 12.18 10.09
C LYS A 300 -9.26 11.74 8.72
N TYR A 301 -8.96 10.53 8.23
CA TYR A 301 -9.39 10.03 6.93
C TYR A 301 -10.32 8.82 7.02
N VAL A 302 -11.03 8.69 8.13
CA VAL A 302 -11.88 7.51 8.44
C VAL A 302 -13.13 7.39 7.55
N GLU A 303 -13.49 8.45 6.82
CA GLU A 303 -14.59 8.41 5.84
C GLU A 303 -14.30 7.45 4.68
N LEU A 304 -13.02 7.26 4.33
CA LEU A 304 -12.57 6.29 3.34
C LEU A 304 -11.54 5.35 3.98
N PRO A 305 -11.92 4.12 4.36
CA PRO A 305 -11.01 3.14 4.97
C PRO A 305 -9.74 2.89 4.14
N ASP A 306 -9.83 2.94 2.81
CA ASP A 306 -8.69 2.74 1.91
C ASP A 306 -7.56 3.78 2.10
N ALA A 307 -7.83 4.91 2.77
CA ALA A 307 -6.79 5.87 3.15
C ALA A 307 -5.81 5.34 4.20
N TYR A 308 -6.17 4.26 4.90
CA TYR A 308 -5.35 3.58 5.90
C TYR A 308 -5.16 2.09 5.57
N TYR A 309 -5.13 1.78 4.28
CA TYR A 309 -5.12 0.39 3.81
C TYR A 309 -3.95 -0.43 4.38
N SER A 310 -2.72 0.10 4.35
CA SER A 310 -1.54 -0.60 4.89
C SER A 310 -1.61 -0.78 6.41
N VAL A 311 -2.23 0.14 7.14
CA VAL A 311 -2.47 -0.01 8.59
C VAL A 311 -3.43 -1.17 8.85
N MET A 312 -4.53 -1.26 8.09
CA MET A 312 -5.47 -2.38 8.19
C MET A 312 -4.80 -3.72 7.88
N GLU A 313 -4.07 -3.79 6.77
CA GLU A 313 -3.35 -5.00 6.37
C GLU A 313 -2.32 -5.43 7.43
N ALA A 314 -1.55 -4.46 7.99
CA ALA A 314 -0.56 -4.77 9.02
C ALA A 314 -1.20 -5.32 10.31
N LEU A 315 -2.35 -4.76 10.72
CA LEU A 315 -3.15 -5.29 11.84
C LEU A 315 -3.68 -6.70 11.52
N GLU A 316 -4.23 -6.90 10.31
CA GLU A 316 -4.77 -8.19 9.88
C GLU A 316 -3.69 -9.26 9.82
N HIS A 317 -2.52 -8.97 9.25
CA HIS A 317 -1.39 -9.90 9.22
C HIS A 317 -1.01 -10.38 10.64
N ALA A 318 -0.92 -9.44 11.58
CA ALA A 318 -0.57 -9.77 12.95
C ALA A 318 -1.70 -10.51 13.70
N CYS A 319 -2.97 -10.19 13.42
CA CYS A 319 -4.12 -10.93 13.94
C CYS A 319 -4.15 -12.37 13.44
N ILE A 320 -3.95 -12.59 12.13
CA ILE A 320 -3.91 -13.92 11.53
C ILE A 320 -2.79 -14.76 12.15
N GLU A 321 -1.60 -14.18 12.39
CA GLU A 321 -0.49 -14.90 13.03
C GLU A 321 -0.90 -15.48 14.40
N ARG A 322 -1.79 -14.77 15.14
CA ARG A 322 -2.30 -15.15 16.46
C ARG A 322 -3.67 -15.82 16.42
N GLU A 323 -4.15 -16.24 15.24
CA GLU A 323 -5.44 -16.89 15.03
C GLU A 323 -6.62 -16.08 15.62
N GLN A 324 -6.56 -14.75 15.45
CA GLN A 324 -7.61 -13.82 15.84
C GLN A 324 -8.29 -13.23 14.60
N LYS A 325 -9.57 -12.89 14.71
CA LYS A 325 -10.27 -12.04 13.74
C LYS A 325 -10.05 -10.59 14.11
N MET A 326 -9.84 -9.76 13.13
CA MET A 326 -9.79 -8.31 13.30
C MET A 326 -11.20 -7.73 13.24
N GLU A 327 -11.52 -6.86 14.19
CA GLU A 327 -12.69 -5.98 14.16
C GLU A 327 -12.24 -4.53 14.30
N LEU A 328 -12.62 -3.65 13.38
CA LEU A 328 -12.25 -2.26 13.38
C LEU A 328 -13.39 -1.35 13.82
N VAL A 329 -13.05 -0.37 14.65
CA VAL A 329 -13.90 0.76 15.02
C VAL A 329 -13.24 2.01 14.45
N TRP A 330 -13.88 2.62 13.48
CA TRP A 330 -13.42 3.86 12.88
C TRP A 330 -13.88 5.03 13.74
N VAL A 331 -12.94 5.86 14.19
CA VAL A 331 -13.19 7.00 15.05
C VAL A 331 -12.65 8.25 14.35
N ASP A 332 -13.57 9.15 13.94
CA ASP A 332 -13.15 10.43 13.42
C ASP A 332 -12.51 11.27 14.53
N SER A 333 -11.32 11.77 14.28
CA SER A 333 -10.63 12.63 15.23
C SER A 333 -11.24 14.04 15.32
N ASP A 334 -12.00 14.51 14.32
CA ASP A 334 -12.68 15.79 14.39
C ASP A 334 -13.78 15.76 15.48
N GLY A 335 -13.72 16.71 16.40
CA GLY A 335 -14.70 16.87 17.46
C GLY A 335 -14.54 15.93 18.66
N LEU A 336 -13.46 15.12 18.71
CA LEU A 336 -13.17 14.31 19.90
C LEU A 336 -12.68 15.17 21.09
N GLU A 337 -12.06 16.32 20.83
CA GLU A 337 -11.62 17.28 21.83
C GLU A 337 -12.75 17.80 22.72
N ASP A 338 -13.96 17.89 22.17
CA ASP A 338 -15.14 18.36 22.88
C ASP A 338 -15.88 17.25 23.65
N LYS A 339 -15.44 15.99 23.54
CA LYS A 339 -16.08 14.84 24.18
C LYS A 339 -15.70 14.73 25.66
N THR A 340 -16.71 14.43 26.47
CA THR A 340 -16.53 14.07 27.87
C THR A 340 -15.85 12.72 28.02
N ASP A 341 -15.28 12.43 29.18
CA ASP A 341 -14.66 11.11 29.47
C ASP A 341 -15.67 9.98 29.31
N GLN A 342 -16.93 10.19 29.72
CA GLN A 342 -18.00 9.19 29.56
C GLN A 342 -18.32 8.91 28.06
N GLU A 343 -18.31 9.91 27.21
CA GLU A 343 -18.50 9.72 25.77
C GLU A 343 -17.32 8.99 25.14
N LEU A 344 -16.09 9.26 25.58
CA LEU A 344 -14.91 8.52 25.14
C LEU A 344 -14.97 7.06 25.61
N ASP A 345 -15.39 6.81 26.85
CA ASP A 345 -15.63 5.44 27.34
C ASP A 345 -16.63 4.69 26.46
N ASP A 346 -17.68 5.37 25.99
CA ASP A 346 -18.68 4.77 25.10
C ASP A 346 -18.10 4.50 23.70
N ILE A 347 -17.28 5.41 23.16
CA ILE A 347 -16.63 5.28 21.86
C ILE A 347 -15.63 4.12 21.86
N TYR A 348 -14.76 4.05 22.87
CA TYR A 348 -13.70 3.03 22.95
C TYR A 348 -14.14 1.74 23.66
N ARG A 349 -15.41 1.64 24.05
CA ARG A 349 -15.94 0.47 24.75
C ARG A 349 -15.68 -0.82 24.02
N GLY A 350 -15.00 -1.76 24.71
CA GLY A 350 -14.69 -3.08 24.18
C GLY A 350 -13.57 -3.11 23.14
N CYS A 351 -12.87 -2.00 22.90
CA CYS A 351 -11.64 -2.01 22.13
C CYS A 351 -10.48 -2.52 22.99
N GLN A 352 -9.64 -3.39 22.41
CA GLN A 352 -8.48 -3.93 23.09
C GLN A 352 -7.20 -3.16 22.77
N ALA A 353 -7.25 -2.30 21.75
CA ALA A 353 -6.17 -1.36 21.46
C ALA A 353 -6.71 -0.14 20.71
N ILE A 354 -5.97 0.97 20.80
CA ILE A 354 -6.21 2.21 20.05
C ILE A 354 -4.97 2.47 19.17
N LEU A 355 -5.22 2.77 17.90
CA LEU A 355 -4.19 3.16 16.94
C LEU A 355 -4.50 4.55 16.40
N VAL A 356 -3.50 5.45 16.47
CA VAL A 356 -3.56 6.80 15.89
C VAL A 356 -2.59 6.86 14.72
N PRO A 357 -3.09 6.84 13.47
CA PRO A 357 -2.26 6.76 12.27
C PRO A 357 -1.66 8.10 11.88
N GLY A 358 -0.87 8.10 10.80
CA GLY A 358 -0.33 9.28 10.16
C GLY A 358 -1.39 10.18 9.49
N GLY A 359 -0.94 11.32 8.99
CA GLY A 359 -1.76 12.27 8.25
C GLY A 359 -1.05 13.62 8.12
N PHE A 360 -1.67 14.56 7.39
CA PHE A 360 -1.16 15.89 7.15
C PHE A 360 -2.19 16.98 7.48
N GLY A 361 -1.69 18.18 7.80
CA GLY A 361 -2.50 19.38 8.06
C GLY A 361 -3.17 19.40 9.44
N PRO A 362 -3.76 20.55 9.82
CA PRO A 362 -4.20 20.84 11.19
C PRO A 362 -5.50 20.15 11.61
N ARG A 363 -6.35 19.73 10.68
CA ARG A 363 -7.67 19.13 10.97
C ARG A 363 -7.52 17.92 11.91
N GLY A 364 -8.36 17.81 12.93
CA GLY A 364 -8.50 16.66 13.82
C GLY A 364 -7.32 16.40 14.76
N MET A 365 -6.31 17.29 14.82
CA MET A 365 -5.12 17.08 15.68
C MET A 365 -5.48 17.07 17.17
N GLU A 366 -6.36 17.96 17.62
CA GLU A 366 -6.75 18.02 19.03
C GLU A 366 -7.49 16.75 19.46
N GLY A 367 -8.34 16.20 18.58
CA GLY A 367 -9.00 14.92 18.85
C GLY A 367 -8.03 13.74 18.85
N MET A 368 -6.98 13.75 18.00
CA MET A 368 -5.89 12.76 18.08
C MET A 368 -5.15 12.85 19.42
N ILE A 369 -4.85 14.06 19.90
CA ILE A 369 -4.25 14.31 21.24
C ILE A 369 -5.16 13.74 22.34
N ARG A 370 -6.47 13.95 22.23
CA ARG A 370 -7.46 13.44 23.18
C ARG A 370 -7.50 11.91 23.22
N ALA A 371 -7.39 11.26 22.05
CA ALA A 371 -7.29 9.81 21.96
C ALA A 371 -6.00 9.26 22.59
N CYS A 372 -4.87 9.96 22.39
CA CYS A 372 -3.59 9.61 23.01
C CYS A 372 -3.68 9.71 24.56
N GLN A 373 -4.31 10.77 25.06
CA GLN A 373 -4.55 10.95 26.50
C GLN A 373 -5.41 9.82 27.07
N TYR A 374 -6.52 9.51 26.43
CA TYR A 374 -7.41 8.43 26.86
C TYR A 374 -6.67 7.09 26.93
N ALA A 375 -5.92 6.74 25.89
CA ALA A 375 -5.15 5.50 25.84
C ALA A 375 -4.14 5.41 26.99
N ARG A 376 -3.39 6.50 27.27
CA ARG A 376 -2.41 6.57 28.35
C ARG A 376 -3.04 6.43 29.74
N GLU A 377 -4.11 7.18 30.01
CA GLU A 377 -4.74 7.23 31.33
C GLU A 377 -5.50 5.92 31.67
N HIS A 378 -6.12 5.28 30.66
CA HIS A 378 -6.86 4.03 30.85
C HIS A 378 -6.00 2.78 30.59
N LYS A 379 -4.71 2.96 30.30
CA LYS A 379 -3.75 1.88 30.02
C LYS A 379 -4.25 0.92 28.90
N VAL A 380 -4.94 1.46 27.90
CA VAL A 380 -5.33 0.72 26.71
C VAL A 380 -4.13 0.56 25.80
N PRO A 381 -3.75 -0.64 25.34
CA PRO A 381 -2.66 -0.83 24.38
C PRO A 381 -2.74 0.15 23.23
N PHE A 382 -1.64 0.85 22.94
CA PHE A 382 -1.63 2.03 22.09
C PHE A 382 -0.47 2.01 21.11
N LEU A 383 -0.77 2.30 19.84
CA LEU A 383 0.21 2.51 18.77
C LEU A 383 -0.07 3.83 18.06
N SER A 384 0.95 4.62 17.85
CA SER A 384 0.86 5.87 17.08
C SER A 384 1.93 5.95 16.00
N LEU A 385 1.55 6.42 14.81
CA LEU A 385 2.40 6.41 13.62
C LEU A 385 2.43 7.81 12.97
N GLY A 386 3.59 8.24 12.50
CA GLY A 386 3.75 9.51 11.82
C GLY A 386 3.22 10.70 12.63
N LEU A 387 2.21 11.40 12.11
CA LEU A 387 1.54 12.49 12.83
C LEU A 387 0.94 12.01 14.16
N GLY A 388 0.45 10.78 14.24
CA GLY A 388 -0.04 10.19 15.49
C GLY A 388 1.01 10.17 16.59
N MET A 389 2.26 9.82 16.28
CA MET A 389 3.36 9.90 17.23
C MET A 389 3.62 11.36 17.67
N GLN A 390 3.58 12.31 16.73
CA GLN A 390 3.73 13.73 17.09
C GLN A 390 2.65 14.13 18.10
N MET A 391 1.39 13.75 17.89
CA MET A 391 0.27 14.05 18.79
C MET A 391 0.41 13.35 20.15
N ALA A 392 0.95 12.16 20.20
CA ALA A 392 1.25 11.46 21.45
C ALA A 392 2.32 12.21 22.27
N VAL A 393 3.37 12.73 21.63
CA VAL A 393 4.40 13.56 22.30
C VAL A 393 3.83 14.91 22.73
N VAL A 394 2.99 15.54 21.90
CA VAL A 394 2.30 16.80 22.26
C VAL A 394 1.38 16.61 23.46
N GLU A 395 0.64 15.51 23.52
CA GLU A 395 -0.20 15.16 24.68
C GLU A 395 0.62 15.12 25.97
N ILE A 396 1.73 14.38 25.96
CA ILE A 396 2.61 14.24 27.11
C ILE A 396 3.24 15.58 27.49
N ALA A 397 3.66 16.37 26.51
CA ALA A 397 4.22 17.71 26.73
C ALA A 397 3.23 18.64 27.45
N ARG A 398 1.96 18.65 27.03
CA ARG A 398 0.92 19.51 27.60
C ARG A 398 0.48 19.07 28.98
N HIS A 399 0.22 17.80 29.18
CA HIS A 399 -0.45 17.30 30.38
C HIS A 399 0.52 16.85 31.47
N LEU A 400 1.75 16.44 31.13
CA LEU A 400 2.71 15.94 32.10
C LEU A 400 3.96 16.81 32.24
N ALA A 401 4.52 17.31 31.11
CA ALA A 401 5.69 18.21 31.19
C ALA A 401 5.34 19.70 31.41
N GLY A 402 4.04 20.05 31.41
CA GLY A 402 3.57 21.41 31.70
C GLY A 402 3.79 22.44 30.58
N ILE A 403 4.09 21.99 29.36
CA ILE A 403 4.28 22.82 28.16
C ILE A 403 2.93 23.03 27.49
N LYS A 404 2.10 23.93 28.05
CA LYS A 404 0.67 24.06 27.69
C LYS A 404 0.40 24.41 26.23
N ASP A 405 1.31 25.12 25.58
CA ASP A 405 1.23 25.56 24.18
C ASP A 405 2.01 24.63 23.22
N ALA A 406 2.45 23.46 23.70
CA ALA A 406 3.14 22.48 22.86
C ALA A 406 2.27 22.06 21.67
N HIS A 407 2.83 22.09 20.47
CA HIS A 407 2.17 21.64 19.25
C HIS A 407 3.17 21.24 18.16
N SER A 408 2.66 20.72 17.06
CA SER A 408 3.41 20.56 15.81
C SER A 408 3.23 21.80 14.93
N ASP A 409 4.25 22.16 14.18
CA ASP A 409 4.27 23.20 13.15
C ASP A 409 3.30 22.88 11.95
N GLU A 410 2.60 21.73 12.02
CA GLU A 410 1.45 21.42 11.17
C GLU A 410 0.23 22.29 11.49
N CYS A 411 0.14 22.87 12.70
CA CYS A 411 -0.94 23.79 13.05
C CYS A 411 -0.67 25.20 12.50
N GLU A 412 -1.75 25.89 12.13
CA GLU A 412 -1.68 27.24 11.53
C GLU A 412 -1.52 28.37 12.57
N HIS A 413 -1.46 28.03 13.86
CA HIS A 413 -1.40 29.01 14.94
C HIS A 413 0.01 29.09 15.57
N PRO A 414 0.41 30.26 16.11
CA PRO A 414 1.64 30.36 16.89
C PRO A 414 1.60 29.38 18.08
N CYS A 415 2.52 28.47 18.12
CA CYS A 415 2.64 27.44 19.17
C CYS A 415 4.11 27.21 19.49
N SER A 416 4.40 26.51 20.60
CA SER A 416 5.74 25.98 20.83
C SER A 416 6.05 24.95 19.75
N ASP A 417 7.11 25.20 18.98
CA ASP A 417 7.59 24.33 17.90
C ASP A 417 8.16 23.02 18.46
N LEU A 418 7.32 22.16 19.05
CA LEU A 418 7.73 20.86 19.57
C LEU A 418 8.10 19.92 18.41
N PHE A 419 7.37 20.03 17.30
CA PHE A 419 7.74 19.46 16.01
C PHE A 419 7.82 20.59 14.99
N TYR A 420 8.90 20.67 14.25
CA TYR A 420 9.20 21.77 13.34
C TYR A 420 9.83 21.29 12.02
N TYR A 421 9.80 22.12 11.00
CA TYR A 421 10.53 21.86 9.76
C TYR A 421 12.04 21.90 10.02
N HIS A 422 12.70 20.76 9.86
CA HIS A 422 14.15 20.68 9.97
C HIS A 422 14.82 21.17 8.66
N GLY A 423 15.94 21.89 8.82
CA GLY A 423 16.76 22.36 7.70
C GLY A 423 16.23 23.58 6.95
N LEU A 424 15.10 24.16 7.36
CA LEU A 424 14.64 25.44 6.81
C LEU A 424 15.34 26.61 7.48
N THR A 425 15.92 27.51 6.65
CA THR A 425 16.36 28.81 7.15
C THR A 425 15.15 29.67 7.53
N PRO A 426 15.34 30.71 8.42
CA PRO A 426 14.26 31.62 8.76
C PRO A 426 13.60 32.28 7.53
N GLU A 427 14.38 32.59 6.49
CA GLU A 427 13.86 33.16 5.24
C GLU A 427 13.03 32.14 4.46
N LEU A 428 13.45 30.88 4.41
CA LEU A 428 12.68 29.81 3.78
C LEU A 428 11.40 29.50 4.56
N LYS A 429 11.41 29.54 5.90
CA LYS A 429 10.20 29.42 6.72
C LYS A 429 9.16 30.49 6.39
N GLN A 430 9.60 31.77 6.25
CA GLN A 430 8.69 32.87 5.90
C GLN A 430 8.09 32.74 4.50
N ASN A 431 8.77 32.08 3.58
CA ASN A 431 8.35 31.88 2.19
C ASN A 431 7.78 30.48 1.92
N LEU A 432 7.61 29.64 2.94
CA LEU A 432 7.19 28.26 2.79
C LEU A 432 5.89 28.09 1.97
N ALA A 433 4.94 29.01 2.20
CA ALA A 433 3.67 29.05 1.45
C ALA A 433 3.84 29.35 -0.06
N GLN A 434 5.00 29.84 -0.48
CA GLN A 434 5.34 30.11 -1.89
C GLN A 434 6.11 28.97 -2.54
N ILE A 435 6.61 28.02 -1.75
CA ILE A 435 7.30 26.82 -2.23
C ILE A 435 6.23 25.77 -2.55
N PRO A 436 6.22 25.20 -3.78
CA PRO A 436 5.31 24.10 -4.09
C PRO A 436 5.42 22.98 -3.05
N LEU A 437 4.31 22.36 -2.70
CA LEU A 437 4.27 21.30 -1.68
C LEU A 437 5.23 20.15 -2.00
N THR A 438 5.41 19.83 -3.26
CA THR A 438 6.34 18.81 -3.75
C THR A 438 7.81 19.15 -3.49
N ASP A 439 8.14 20.45 -3.43
CA ASP A 439 9.51 20.95 -3.27
C ASP A 439 9.85 21.24 -1.79
N GLN A 440 8.86 21.13 -0.89
CA GLN A 440 9.10 21.29 0.54
C GLN A 440 9.89 20.11 1.10
N PRO A 441 10.85 20.36 2.01
CA PRO A 441 11.63 19.29 2.62
C PRO A 441 10.74 18.22 3.28
N MET A 442 11.00 16.96 2.98
CA MET A 442 10.26 15.82 3.50
C MET A 442 11.17 14.59 3.59
N ARG A 443 11.12 13.87 4.71
CA ARG A 443 11.74 12.56 4.79
C ARG A 443 10.77 11.52 4.22
N ARG A 444 11.21 10.83 3.17
CA ARG A 444 10.45 9.78 2.47
C ARG A 444 11.34 8.57 2.22
N GLY A 445 10.77 7.37 2.39
CA GLY A 445 11.47 6.11 2.16
C GLY A 445 12.23 5.58 3.35
N GLY A 446 13.09 4.62 3.12
CA GLY A 446 13.82 3.90 4.14
C GLY A 446 14.92 4.74 4.80
N TYR A 447 14.85 4.86 6.12
CA TYR A 447 15.92 5.46 6.92
C TYR A 447 16.30 4.54 8.06
N PRO A 448 17.62 4.48 8.38
CA PRO A 448 18.09 3.69 9.51
C PRO A 448 17.70 4.34 10.85
N MET A 449 17.39 3.50 11.82
CA MET A 449 17.07 3.88 13.19
C MET A 449 17.87 3.02 14.16
N THR A 450 18.45 3.63 15.19
CA THR A 450 19.11 2.94 16.30
C THR A 450 18.16 2.90 17.49
N LEU A 451 17.79 1.71 17.91
CA LEU A 451 16.93 1.46 19.05
C LEU A 451 17.76 1.42 20.35
N LYS A 452 17.17 1.94 21.43
CA LYS A 452 17.77 1.86 22.77
C LYS A 452 17.83 0.43 23.23
N ASP A 453 18.98 0.01 23.77
CA ASP A 453 19.15 -1.30 24.38
C ASP A 453 18.05 -1.57 25.43
N GLU A 454 17.56 -2.81 25.48
CA GLU A 454 16.50 -3.28 26.38
C GLU A 454 15.12 -2.61 26.20
N SER A 455 14.95 -1.69 25.23
CA SER A 455 13.63 -1.16 24.90
C SER A 455 12.67 -2.28 24.46
N LEU A 456 11.37 -2.01 24.55
CA LEU A 456 10.36 -2.93 24.02
C LEU A 456 10.54 -3.12 22.52
N LEU A 457 10.80 -2.03 21.78
CA LEU A 457 11.03 -2.09 20.34
C LEU A 457 12.25 -2.95 20.00
N ALA A 458 13.39 -2.78 20.68
CA ALA A 458 14.57 -3.63 20.45
C ALA A 458 14.27 -5.12 20.66
N LYS A 459 13.46 -5.45 21.67
CA LYS A 459 13.00 -6.84 21.91
C LYS A 459 12.09 -7.35 20.80
N LEU A 460 11.17 -6.51 20.31
CA LEU A 460 10.23 -6.87 19.23
C LEU A 460 10.96 -7.09 17.91
N TYR A 461 11.90 -6.22 17.55
CA TYR A 461 12.71 -6.36 16.33
C TYR A 461 13.79 -7.45 16.45
N GLY A 462 14.20 -7.78 17.67
CA GLY A 462 15.31 -8.71 17.93
C GLY A 462 16.69 -8.14 17.59
N GLN A 463 16.80 -6.84 17.36
CA GLN A 463 18.01 -6.10 17.01
C GLN A 463 17.85 -4.61 17.33
N THR A 464 18.95 -3.88 17.40
CA THR A 464 18.96 -2.44 17.71
C THR A 464 19.12 -1.55 16.49
N GLU A 465 19.68 -2.06 15.39
CA GLU A 465 19.79 -1.33 14.13
C GLU A 465 18.70 -1.81 13.18
N VAL A 466 17.77 -0.92 12.82
CA VAL A 466 16.64 -1.22 11.95
C VAL A 466 16.45 -0.12 10.92
N SER A 467 15.68 -0.37 9.89
CA SER A 467 15.30 0.63 8.89
C SER A 467 13.80 0.63 8.71
N GLU A 468 13.21 1.81 8.74
CA GLU A 468 11.77 2.01 8.52
C GLU A 468 11.49 3.07 7.47
N ARG A 469 10.33 2.98 6.82
CA ARG A 469 9.92 3.97 5.81
C ARG A 469 9.30 5.19 6.48
N HIS A 470 9.70 6.35 6.02
CA HIS A 470 9.25 7.65 6.51
C HIS A 470 8.35 8.33 5.50
N HIS A 471 7.45 9.17 5.98
CA HIS A 471 6.56 10.01 5.18
C HIS A 471 6.10 11.23 5.99
N HIS A 472 7.04 12.13 6.35
CA HIS A 472 6.74 13.28 7.19
C HIS A 472 7.64 14.48 6.91
N ARG A 473 7.19 15.67 7.31
CA ARG A 473 7.89 16.96 7.12
C ARG A 473 8.45 17.55 8.39
N ARG A 474 8.01 17.11 9.56
CA ARG A 474 8.36 17.71 10.84
C ARG A 474 9.19 16.75 11.67
N GLU A 475 10.21 17.30 12.33
CA GLU A 475 11.09 16.59 13.24
C GLU A 475 10.94 17.11 14.65
N PHE A 476 11.21 16.27 15.64
CA PHE A 476 11.17 16.64 17.04
C PHE A 476 12.24 17.69 17.37
N ASN A 477 11.87 18.69 18.18
CA ASN A 477 12.78 19.74 18.66
C ASN A 477 13.54 19.27 19.91
N PRO A 478 14.87 19.04 19.82
CA PRO A 478 15.67 18.55 20.95
C PRO A 478 15.66 19.46 22.18
N ALA A 479 15.29 20.74 22.02
CA ALA A 479 15.19 21.68 23.16
C ALA A 479 14.19 21.22 24.22
N TYR A 480 13.20 20.40 23.84
CA TYR A 480 12.16 19.90 24.75
C TYR A 480 12.45 18.48 25.28
N GLN A 481 13.58 17.88 24.93
CA GLN A 481 13.93 16.53 25.36
C GLN A 481 13.97 16.34 26.87
N GLY A 482 14.66 17.25 27.58
CA GLY A 482 14.82 17.16 29.04
C GLY A 482 13.48 17.08 29.78
N PRO A 483 12.59 18.09 29.64
CA PRO A 483 11.27 18.07 30.26
C PRO A 483 10.41 16.81 29.93
N LEU A 484 10.51 16.28 28.72
CA LEU A 484 9.77 15.08 28.34
C LEU A 484 10.32 13.81 29.00
N LEU A 485 11.63 13.66 29.09
CA LEU A 485 12.26 12.52 29.77
C LEU A 485 11.95 12.51 31.29
N GLU A 486 11.80 13.68 31.93
CA GLU A 486 11.39 13.80 33.33
C GLU A 486 9.98 13.28 33.61
N THR A 487 9.10 13.18 32.58
CA THR A 487 7.76 12.61 32.73
C THR A 487 7.75 11.09 32.81
N GLY A 488 8.84 10.42 32.48
CA GLY A 488 8.94 8.96 32.34
C GLY A 488 8.82 8.45 30.91
N LEU A 489 8.60 9.36 29.93
CA LEU A 489 8.66 8.99 28.50
C LEU A 489 10.06 8.51 28.13
N SER A 490 10.17 7.40 27.41
CA SER A 490 11.43 6.90 26.87
C SER A 490 11.56 7.24 25.40
N PHE A 491 12.67 7.85 25.01
CA PHE A 491 13.07 7.95 23.61
C PHE A 491 13.71 6.63 23.24
N ALA A 492 12.93 5.77 22.60
CA ALA A 492 13.26 4.37 22.34
C ALA A 492 14.05 4.16 21.05
N GLY A 493 13.98 5.11 20.13
CA GLY A 493 14.71 5.07 18.86
C GLY A 493 15.13 6.47 18.41
N THR A 494 16.33 6.56 17.83
CA THR A 494 16.87 7.78 17.23
C THR A 494 17.51 7.47 15.89
N SER A 495 17.74 8.49 15.05
CA SER A 495 18.64 8.34 13.90
C SER A 495 20.04 7.91 14.37
N PRO A 496 20.87 7.24 13.53
CA PRO A 496 22.18 6.74 13.94
C PRO A 496 23.14 7.83 14.48
N ASP A 497 22.97 9.07 14.05
CA ASP A 497 23.72 10.24 14.51
C ASP A 497 23.11 10.88 15.77
N GLY A 498 21.97 10.37 16.26
CA GLY A 498 21.24 10.86 17.42
C GLY A 498 20.52 12.20 17.24
N GLN A 499 20.42 12.72 16.01
CA GLN A 499 19.81 14.04 15.76
C GLN A 499 18.27 14.00 15.78
N PHE A 500 17.67 12.92 15.30
CA PHE A 500 16.22 12.80 15.12
C PHE A 500 15.63 11.78 16.07
N LEU A 501 14.47 12.12 16.64
CA LEU A 501 13.66 11.20 17.44
C LEU A 501 12.81 10.33 16.49
N GLU A 502 13.05 9.04 16.49
CA GLU A 502 12.39 8.08 15.61
C GLU A 502 11.28 7.30 16.30
N ALA A 503 11.45 7.00 17.59
CA ALA A 503 10.48 6.21 18.34
C ALA A 503 10.41 6.58 19.83
N ILE A 504 9.20 6.45 20.38
CA ILE A 504 8.91 6.64 21.80
C ILE A 504 8.29 5.40 22.40
N GLU A 505 8.52 5.20 23.69
CA GLU A 505 7.86 4.18 24.53
C GLU A 505 7.49 4.76 25.90
N TRP A 506 6.40 4.25 26.48
CA TRP A 506 6.07 4.49 27.88
C TRP A 506 6.26 3.19 28.67
N PRO A 507 7.34 3.04 29.45
CA PRO A 507 7.70 1.75 30.09
C PRO A 507 6.65 1.23 31.09
N ASP A 508 5.95 2.13 31.79
CA ASP A 508 4.93 1.77 32.78
C ASP A 508 3.53 1.49 32.19
N HIS A 509 3.45 1.43 30.86
CA HIS A 509 2.22 1.13 30.14
C HIS A 509 2.29 -0.27 29.50
N PRO A 510 1.19 -1.03 29.43
CA PRO A 510 1.20 -2.36 28.81
C PRO A 510 1.77 -2.39 27.41
N TYR A 511 1.43 -1.38 26.60
CA TYR A 511 1.97 -1.12 25.27
C TYR A 511 1.64 0.32 24.89
N TYR A 512 2.61 1.23 24.96
CA TYR A 512 2.47 2.61 24.46
C TYR A 512 3.69 2.91 23.61
N VAL A 513 3.51 2.79 22.32
CA VAL A 513 4.57 2.88 21.31
C VAL A 513 4.19 3.92 20.27
N GLY A 514 5.12 4.79 19.95
CA GLY A 514 4.99 5.73 18.83
C GLY A 514 6.21 5.67 17.92
N LEU A 515 5.99 5.67 16.60
CA LEU A 515 7.02 5.78 15.59
C LEU A 515 6.70 6.94 14.65
N ILE A 516 7.72 7.77 14.36
CA ILE A 516 7.58 8.82 13.34
C ILE A 516 7.54 8.22 11.93
N SER A 517 8.04 7.02 11.76
CA SER A 517 8.02 6.21 10.55
C SER A 517 6.69 5.45 10.39
N HIS A 518 6.58 4.73 9.26
CA HIS A 518 5.41 4.01 8.80
C HIS A 518 5.71 2.50 8.64
N PRO A 519 5.80 1.73 9.74
CA PRO A 519 6.10 0.29 9.70
C PRO A 519 5.01 -0.52 8.99
N GLU A 520 3.80 0.02 8.84
CA GLU A 520 2.70 -0.60 8.10
C GLU A 520 3.07 -0.93 6.66
N PHE A 521 3.88 -0.10 6.00
CA PHE A 521 4.32 -0.33 4.62
C PHE A 521 5.24 -1.56 4.48
N LYS A 522 5.89 -1.98 5.56
CA LYS A 522 6.81 -3.14 5.55
C LYS A 522 6.17 -4.44 6.06
N SER A 523 4.88 -4.41 6.47
CA SER A 523 4.19 -5.62 6.90
C SER A 523 3.83 -6.51 5.71
N ARG A 524 4.00 -7.82 5.86
CA ARG A 524 3.69 -8.84 4.85
C ARG A 524 2.79 -9.91 5.45
N PRO A 525 1.89 -10.55 4.70
CA PRO A 525 0.99 -11.57 5.23
C PRO A 525 1.74 -12.79 5.80
N LEU A 526 2.87 -13.15 5.19
CA LEU A 526 3.70 -14.27 5.64
C LEU A 526 4.78 -13.83 6.65
N LYS A 527 4.97 -12.51 6.86
CA LYS A 527 5.94 -11.93 7.78
C LYS A 527 5.37 -10.65 8.40
N PRO A 528 4.41 -10.77 9.33
CA PRO A 528 3.82 -9.61 9.99
C PRO A 528 4.86 -8.76 10.70
N HIS A 529 4.69 -7.44 10.62
CA HIS A 529 5.67 -6.49 11.16
C HIS A 529 5.75 -6.57 12.71
N PRO A 530 6.96 -6.54 13.32
CA PRO A 530 7.17 -6.75 14.76
C PRO A 530 6.35 -5.81 15.66
N VAL A 531 6.22 -4.54 15.28
CA VAL A 531 5.46 -3.54 16.03
C VAL A 531 3.97 -3.92 16.12
N PHE A 532 3.37 -4.34 15.03
CA PHE A 532 1.97 -4.77 15.03
C PHE A 532 1.80 -6.10 15.79
N ARG A 533 2.75 -7.03 15.68
CA ARG A 533 2.75 -8.27 16.50
C ARG A 533 2.76 -7.96 18.00
N GLY A 534 3.57 -6.97 18.42
CA GLY A 534 3.62 -6.51 19.81
C GLY A 534 2.29 -5.92 20.28
N LEU A 535 1.64 -5.12 19.43
CA LEU A 535 0.31 -4.56 19.73
C LEU A 535 -0.74 -5.65 19.92
N ILE A 536 -0.76 -6.67 19.03
CA ILE A 536 -1.71 -7.79 19.14
C ILE A 536 -1.48 -8.59 20.43
N GLU A 537 -0.22 -8.84 20.80
CA GLU A 537 0.11 -9.53 22.05
C GLU A 537 -0.40 -8.76 23.27
N ALA A 538 -0.16 -7.45 23.31
CA ALA A 538 -0.65 -6.58 24.38
C ALA A 538 -2.19 -6.53 24.43
N ALA A 539 -2.85 -6.47 23.27
CA ALA A 539 -4.31 -6.49 23.16
C ALA A 539 -4.91 -7.81 23.69
N LEU A 540 -4.25 -8.95 23.45
CA LEU A 540 -4.64 -10.24 24.00
C LEU A 540 -4.55 -10.28 25.53
N GLN A 541 -3.45 -9.75 26.08
CA GLN A 541 -3.24 -9.66 27.53
C GLN A 541 -4.27 -8.71 28.19
N TYR A 542 -4.51 -7.55 27.58
CA TYR A 542 -5.50 -6.58 28.05
C TYR A 542 -6.92 -7.18 28.08
N ARG A 543 -7.31 -7.92 27.03
CA ARG A 543 -8.60 -8.64 27.00
C ARG A 543 -8.74 -9.65 28.12
N GLN A 544 -7.67 -10.37 28.48
CA GLN A 544 -7.70 -11.33 29.60
C GLN A 544 -7.91 -10.64 30.94
N GLN A 545 -7.22 -9.51 31.16
CA GLN A 545 -7.37 -8.73 32.40
C GLN A 545 -8.77 -8.13 32.56
N GLN A 546 -9.44 -7.76 31.48
CA GLN A 546 -10.82 -7.25 31.54
C GLN A 546 -11.86 -8.36 31.78
N ALA A 547 -11.53 -9.61 31.55
CA ALA A 547 -12.43 -10.74 31.75
C ALA A 547 -12.35 -11.34 33.17
N GLU A 548 -11.31 -11.01 33.94
CA GLU A 548 -11.09 -11.34 35.34
C GLU A 548 -11.76 -10.29 36.25
#